data_d8cafbe965697012c5914b1652d2c8a5
#
_entry.id   d8cafbe965697012c5914b1652d2c8a5
#
_cell.length_a   1.000
_cell.length_b   1.000
_cell.length_c   1.000
_cell.angle_alpha   90.00
_cell.angle_beta   90.00
_cell.angle_gamma   90.00
#
_symmetry.space_group_name_H-M   'P 1'
#
loop_
_entity.id
_entity.type
_entity.pdbx_description
1 polymer ?
#
loop_
_entity_poly.entity_id
_entity_poly.type
_entity_poly.pdbx_seq_one_letter_code
_entity_poly.pdbx_strand_id
1 'polypeptide(L)'
;QTVFITNYASAWTTTVTAYCTNDPLGQACIVAGGANIAGALSGYSNSSSLKVDLEWVIEADPDYIFLHSVRYTYGGWTNEDPAHGYNVNDTTSIADTLIEWSSHAEIANLTAVQNNHVYIIAGDFRNNAMGGTLGAVYMAKTLYPDIFTALDHDRARLANCG
;
A
#
# COMPACT_ATOMS: atom_id res chain seq x y z
N GLN A 1 14.34 -2.17 4.08
CA GLN A 1 13.37 -2.73 3.13
C GLN A 1 13.01 -1.68 2.09
N THR A 2 13.13 -2.02 0.81
CA THR A 2 12.70 -1.17 -0.30
C THR A 2 11.19 -1.32 -0.50
N VAL A 3 10.51 -0.20 -0.75
CA VAL A 3 9.04 -0.13 -0.78
C VAL A 3 8.58 0.61 -2.03
N PHE A 4 7.61 0.07 -2.74
CA PHE A 4 6.85 0.78 -3.76
C PHE A 4 5.42 1.02 -3.29
N ILE A 5 4.94 2.25 -3.40
CA ILE A 5 3.58 2.63 -3.03
C ILE A 5 2.89 3.16 -4.26
N THR A 6 1.80 2.52 -4.64
CA THR A 6 1.02 2.88 -5.82
C THR A 6 -0.47 2.84 -5.53
N ASN A 7 -1.29 3.39 -6.41
CA ASN A 7 -2.72 3.19 -6.31
C ASN A 7 -3.10 1.83 -6.88
N TYR A 8 -4.15 1.25 -6.30
CA TYR A 8 -4.80 0.11 -6.93
C TYR A 8 -5.31 0.54 -8.31
N ALA A 9 -4.85 -0.16 -9.31
CA ALA A 9 -5.36 -0.04 -10.67
C ALA A 9 -5.86 -1.40 -11.12
N SER A 10 -7.04 -1.44 -11.69
CA SER A 10 -7.67 -2.67 -12.20
C SER A 10 -6.89 -3.32 -13.36
N ALA A 11 -5.90 -2.64 -13.88
CA ALA A 11 -5.00 -3.16 -14.91
C ALA A 11 -3.61 -2.53 -14.79
N TRP A 12 -2.58 -3.34 -14.97
CA TRP A 12 -1.23 -2.84 -15.19
C TRP A 12 -1.20 -2.14 -16.54
N THR A 13 -0.80 -0.89 -16.50
CA THR A 13 -0.54 -0.10 -17.69
C THR A 13 0.96 0.12 -17.81
N THR A 14 1.42 0.56 -18.98
CA THR A 14 2.83 0.92 -19.18
C THR A 14 3.30 2.02 -18.24
N THR A 15 2.36 2.78 -17.64
CA THR A 15 2.66 3.88 -16.73
C THR A 15 1.86 3.70 -15.44
N VAL A 16 2.53 3.71 -14.29
CA VAL A 16 1.95 3.57 -12.96
C VAL A 16 2.17 4.82 -12.12
N THR A 17 1.41 4.96 -11.03
CA THR A 17 1.57 6.07 -10.09
C THR A 17 2.53 5.68 -8.98
N ALA A 18 3.57 6.48 -8.75
CA ALA A 18 4.46 6.35 -7.59
C ALA A 18 4.10 7.45 -6.57
N TYR A 19 3.73 7.07 -5.34
CA TYR A 19 3.48 8.04 -4.28
C TYR A 19 4.78 8.58 -3.69
N CYS A 20 4.80 9.90 -3.48
CA CYS A 20 5.98 10.67 -3.09
C CYS A 20 5.84 11.26 -1.69
N THR A 21 6.80 12.12 -1.30
CA THR A 21 6.92 12.68 0.06
C THR A 21 5.72 13.52 0.50
N ASN A 22 5.05 14.23 -0.42
CA ASN A 22 3.88 15.06 -0.08
C ASN A 22 2.57 14.27 0.00
N ASP A 23 2.63 12.95 -0.22
CA ASP A 23 1.50 12.06 0.02
C ASP A 23 1.57 11.47 1.43
N PRO A 24 0.45 11.39 2.17
CA PRO A 24 0.44 10.80 3.51
C PRO A 24 0.95 9.37 3.59
N LEU A 25 0.74 8.54 2.55
CA LEU A 25 1.30 7.18 2.52
C LEU A 25 2.81 7.17 2.27
N GLY A 26 3.31 8.11 1.45
CA GLY A 26 4.75 8.32 1.29
C GLY A 26 5.42 8.71 2.61
N GLN A 27 4.77 9.61 3.38
CA GLN A 27 5.23 10.00 4.71
C GLN A 27 5.14 8.83 5.71
N ALA A 28 4.06 8.08 5.70
CA ALA A 28 3.89 6.90 6.55
C ALA A 28 4.97 5.85 6.30
N CYS A 29 5.36 5.65 5.05
CA CYS A 29 6.47 4.75 4.68
C CYS A 29 7.80 5.20 5.29
N ILE A 30 8.12 6.50 5.21
CA ILE A 30 9.35 7.05 5.80
C ILE A 30 9.35 6.86 7.31
N VAL A 31 8.25 7.20 7.98
CA VAL A 31 8.10 7.04 9.44
C VAL A 31 8.21 5.57 9.86
N ALA A 32 7.69 4.67 9.03
CA ALA A 32 7.80 3.22 9.24
C ALA A 32 9.21 2.66 9.00
N GLY A 33 10.16 3.46 8.53
CA GLY A 33 11.52 3.01 8.22
C GLY A 33 11.65 2.34 6.85
N GLY A 34 10.66 2.47 5.97
CA GLY A 34 10.70 1.99 4.60
C GLY A 34 11.49 2.92 3.68
N ALA A 35 12.26 2.34 2.77
CA ALA A 35 12.96 3.08 1.71
C ALA A 35 12.07 3.11 0.46
N ASN A 36 11.25 4.16 0.31
CA ASN A 36 10.42 4.33 -0.87
C ASN A 36 11.29 4.48 -2.13
N ILE A 37 11.17 3.55 -3.09
CA ILE A 37 11.95 3.57 -4.33
C ILE A 37 11.72 4.85 -5.15
N ALA A 38 10.53 5.48 -5.03
CA ALA A 38 10.25 6.76 -5.65
C ALA A 38 11.24 7.87 -5.23
N GLY A 39 11.95 7.69 -4.12
CA GLY A 39 13.01 8.59 -3.66
C GLY A 39 14.13 8.85 -4.68
N ALA A 40 14.32 7.95 -5.64
CA ALA A 40 15.27 8.12 -6.75
C ALA A 40 14.76 9.06 -7.86
N LEU A 41 13.48 9.45 -7.84
CA LEU A 41 12.87 10.25 -8.88
C LEU A 41 13.13 11.74 -8.68
N SER A 42 13.44 12.43 -9.77
CA SER A 42 13.44 13.90 -9.77
C SER A 42 12.02 14.41 -9.45
N GLY A 43 11.92 15.29 -8.46
CA GLY A 43 10.64 15.85 -7.99
C GLY A 43 9.98 15.10 -6.82
N TYR A 44 10.57 14.00 -6.35
CA TYR A 44 10.04 13.24 -5.21
C TYR A 44 9.72 14.11 -3.99
N SER A 45 10.62 14.99 -3.62
CA SER A 45 10.48 15.84 -2.41
C SER A 45 9.40 16.92 -2.53
N ASN A 46 8.93 17.22 -3.73
CA ASN A 46 7.99 18.31 -4.00
C ASN A 46 6.65 17.85 -4.59
N SER A 47 6.45 16.54 -4.69
CA SER A 47 5.26 15.95 -5.32
C SER A 47 4.51 15.06 -4.35
N SER A 48 3.17 14.96 -4.52
CA SER A 48 2.37 13.92 -3.88
C SER A 48 2.50 12.60 -4.63
N SER A 49 2.57 12.67 -5.96
CA SER A 49 2.78 11.48 -6.80
C SER A 49 3.42 11.86 -8.12
N LEU A 50 4.09 10.91 -8.72
CA LEU A 50 4.69 10.99 -10.05
C LEU A 50 4.21 9.81 -10.89
N LYS A 51 4.19 9.99 -12.21
CA LYS A 51 3.99 8.89 -13.14
C LYS A 51 5.34 8.31 -13.51
N VAL A 52 5.44 7.00 -13.48
CA VAL A 52 6.65 6.25 -13.82
C VAL A 52 6.30 5.12 -14.78
N ASP A 53 7.24 4.72 -15.59
CA ASP A 53 7.06 3.55 -16.44
C ASP A 53 7.13 2.27 -15.59
N LEU A 54 6.35 1.28 -15.95
CA LEU A 54 6.33 0.00 -15.25
C LEU A 54 7.72 -0.68 -15.28
N GLU A 55 8.43 -0.54 -16.38
CA GLU A 55 9.80 -1.05 -16.55
C GLU A 55 10.74 -0.50 -15.48
N TRP A 56 10.60 0.78 -15.11
CA TRP A 56 11.37 1.39 -14.04
C TRP A 56 11.09 0.72 -12.69
N VAL A 57 9.83 0.35 -12.40
CA VAL A 57 9.47 -0.37 -11.16
C VAL A 57 10.07 -1.78 -11.17
N ILE A 58 10.04 -2.45 -12.34
CA ILE A 58 10.63 -3.78 -12.52
C ILE A 58 12.14 -3.75 -12.31
N GLU A 59 12.82 -2.74 -12.86
CA GLU A 59 14.26 -2.57 -12.66
C GLU A 59 14.64 -2.26 -11.20
N ALA A 60 13.80 -1.48 -10.51
CA ALA A 60 14.02 -1.14 -9.10
C ALA A 60 13.74 -2.31 -8.14
N ASP A 61 12.97 -3.31 -8.56
CA ASP A 61 12.64 -4.57 -7.87
C ASP A 61 12.40 -4.40 -6.35
N PRO A 62 11.30 -3.75 -5.93
CA PRO A 62 11.04 -3.48 -4.52
C PRO A 62 10.78 -4.75 -3.70
N ASP A 63 11.22 -4.74 -2.42
CA ASP A 63 10.95 -5.83 -1.46
C ASP A 63 9.48 -5.91 -1.05
N TYR A 64 8.79 -4.76 -1.02
CA TYR A 64 7.40 -4.60 -0.60
C TYR A 64 6.63 -3.68 -1.54
N ILE A 65 5.35 -4.02 -1.76
CA ILE A 65 4.42 -3.18 -2.53
C ILE A 65 3.17 -2.91 -1.70
N PHE A 66 2.79 -1.63 -1.57
CA PHE A 66 1.53 -1.21 -0.97
C PHE A 66 0.61 -0.62 -2.04
N LEU A 67 -0.54 -1.24 -2.22
CA LEU A 67 -1.60 -0.82 -3.13
C LEU A 67 -2.61 0.03 -2.36
N HIS A 68 -2.66 1.32 -2.66
CA HIS A 68 -3.67 2.21 -2.10
C HIS A 68 -5.01 1.97 -2.78
N SER A 69 -5.99 1.55 -2.02
CA SER A 69 -7.35 1.33 -2.48
C SER A 69 -8.30 2.32 -1.82
N VAL A 70 -9.14 2.97 -2.61
CA VAL A 70 -10.12 3.95 -2.13
C VAL A 70 -11.48 3.56 -2.63
N ARG A 71 -12.38 3.28 -1.70
CA ARG A 71 -13.80 3.18 -1.99
C ARG A 71 -14.46 4.53 -1.76
N TYR A 72 -14.66 5.31 -2.80
CA TYR A 72 -15.37 6.57 -2.68
C TYR A 72 -16.34 6.79 -3.84
N THR A 73 -17.39 7.54 -3.54
CA THR A 73 -18.26 8.12 -4.55
C THR A 73 -18.11 9.62 -4.45
N TYR A 74 -17.52 10.25 -5.45
CA TYR A 74 -17.35 11.71 -5.50
C TYR A 74 -17.69 12.22 -6.91
N GLY A 75 -18.54 13.23 -6.98
CA GLY A 75 -18.83 13.90 -8.25
C GLY A 75 -19.41 13.01 -9.35
N GLY A 76 -20.12 11.93 -9.01
CA GLY A 76 -20.66 10.96 -9.96
C GLY A 76 -19.69 9.88 -10.44
N TRP A 77 -18.48 9.84 -9.89
CA TRP A 77 -17.53 8.75 -10.10
C TRP A 77 -17.76 7.68 -9.04
N THR A 78 -18.01 6.45 -9.47
CA THR A 78 -17.99 5.27 -8.60
C THR A 78 -16.65 4.57 -8.80
N ASN A 79 -15.92 4.38 -7.72
CA ASN A 79 -14.77 3.49 -7.72
C ASN A 79 -15.24 2.08 -7.35
N GLU A 80 -15.01 1.12 -8.24
CA GLU A 80 -15.35 -0.29 -8.03
C GLU A 80 -14.26 -1.06 -7.28
N ASP A 81 -13.40 -0.36 -6.53
CA ASP A 81 -12.39 -0.99 -5.70
C ASP A 81 -13.02 -2.02 -4.76
N PRO A 82 -12.29 -3.09 -4.43
CA PRO A 82 -12.81 -4.14 -3.55
C PRO A 82 -13.30 -3.55 -2.23
N ALA A 83 -14.36 -4.12 -1.70
CA ALA A 83 -14.93 -3.69 -0.44
C ALA A 83 -13.89 -3.82 0.69
N HIS A 84 -13.54 -2.70 1.31
CA HIS A 84 -12.59 -2.62 2.42
C HIS A 84 -13.01 -1.52 3.40
N GLY A 85 -12.37 -1.50 4.58
CA GLY A 85 -12.61 -0.52 5.62
C GLY A 85 -13.28 -1.11 6.86
N TYR A 86 -13.57 -0.25 7.84
CA TYR A 86 -13.97 -0.65 9.21
C TYR A 86 -15.25 -1.47 9.32
N ASN A 87 -16.14 -1.39 8.33
CA ASN A 87 -17.44 -2.08 8.35
C ASN A 87 -17.48 -3.32 7.43
N VAL A 88 -16.34 -3.78 6.93
CA VAL A 88 -16.25 -4.94 6.06
C VAL A 88 -15.76 -6.13 6.85
N ASN A 89 -16.60 -7.15 6.95
CA ASN A 89 -16.28 -8.40 7.64
C ASN A 89 -15.85 -9.52 6.68
N ASP A 90 -16.15 -9.37 5.38
CA ASP A 90 -15.77 -10.31 4.34
C ASP A 90 -14.55 -9.78 3.58
N THR A 91 -13.44 -10.48 3.69
CA THR A 91 -12.18 -10.13 3.03
C THR A 91 -11.96 -10.85 1.70
N THR A 92 -12.93 -11.63 1.24
CA THR A 92 -12.80 -12.44 0.01
C THR A 92 -12.48 -11.58 -1.19
N SER A 93 -13.20 -10.47 -1.38
CA SER A 93 -12.96 -9.57 -2.53
C SER A 93 -11.56 -8.93 -2.51
N ILE A 94 -11.01 -8.66 -1.33
CA ILE A 94 -9.64 -8.13 -1.17
C ILE A 94 -8.62 -9.21 -1.52
N ALA A 95 -8.84 -10.44 -1.05
CA ALA A 95 -7.97 -11.57 -1.34
C ALA A 95 -7.96 -11.89 -2.84
N ASP A 96 -9.12 -11.94 -3.47
CA ASP A 96 -9.25 -12.17 -4.92
C ASP A 96 -8.54 -11.06 -5.71
N THR A 97 -8.68 -9.81 -5.30
CA THR A 97 -7.98 -8.67 -5.91
C THR A 97 -6.46 -8.80 -5.81
N LEU A 98 -5.94 -9.20 -4.65
CA LEU A 98 -4.50 -9.41 -4.47
C LEU A 98 -3.99 -10.54 -5.36
N ILE A 99 -4.75 -11.63 -5.48
CA ILE A 99 -4.41 -12.76 -6.35
C ILE A 99 -4.41 -12.30 -7.81
N GLU A 100 -5.46 -11.62 -8.25
CA GLU A 100 -5.56 -11.09 -9.61
C GLU A 100 -4.39 -10.16 -9.91
N TRP A 101 -4.13 -9.19 -9.02
CA TRP A 101 -3.07 -8.21 -9.18
C TRP A 101 -1.68 -8.87 -9.26
N SER A 102 -1.40 -9.83 -8.39
CA SER A 102 -0.11 -10.52 -8.32
C SER A 102 0.10 -11.53 -9.47
N SER A 103 -0.96 -11.91 -10.16
CA SER A 103 -0.90 -12.88 -11.27
C SER A 103 -0.54 -12.27 -12.63
N HIS A 104 -0.42 -10.94 -12.71
CA HIS A 104 -0.03 -10.28 -13.95
C HIS A 104 1.40 -10.68 -14.37
N ALA A 105 1.55 -11.11 -15.61
CA ALA A 105 2.80 -11.66 -16.11
C ALA A 105 3.96 -10.66 -16.05
N GLU A 106 3.67 -9.38 -16.21
CA GLU A 106 4.64 -8.28 -16.23
C GLU A 106 5.36 -8.11 -14.89
N ILE A 107 4.69 -8.44 -13.77
CA ILE A 107 5.22 -8.23 -12.43
C ILE A 107 5.46 -9.53 -11.66
N ALA A 108 5.11 -10.66 -12.25
CA ALA A 108 5.18 -11.97 -11.58
C ALA A 108 6.58 -12.30 -11.02
N ASN A 109 7.62 -11.72 -11.59
CA ASN A 109 9.01 -11.94 -11.18
C ASN A 109 9.53 -10.92 -10.14
N LEU A 110 8.74 -9.90 -9.77
CA LEU A 110 9.15 -8.94 -8.73
C LEU A 110 9.37 -9.66 -7.39
N THR A 111 10.42 -9.27 -6.68
CA THR A 111 10.76 -9.80 -5.35
C THR A 111 9.58 -9.71 -4.39
N ALA A 112 8.85 -8.59 -4.38
CA ALA A 112 7.64 -8.42 -3.57
C ALA A 112 6.55 -9.45 -3.89
N VAL A 113 6.34 -9.77 -5.17
CA VAL A 113 5.32 -10.73 -5.60
C VAL A 113 5.73 -12.16 -5.22
N GLN A 114 6.97 -12.53 -5.49
CA GLN A 114 7.50 -13.86 -5.19
C GLN A 114 7.49 -14.18 -3.68
N ASN A 115 7.65 -13.16 -2.84
CA ASN A 115 7.66 -13.29 -1.39
C ASN A 115 6.30 -13.05 -0.73
N ASN A 116 5.23 -12.82 -1.49
CA ASN A 116 3.90 -12.44 -0.99
C ASN A 116 3.90 -11.14 -0.17
N HIS A 117 4.75 -10.19 -0.52
CA HIS A 117 4.88 -8.88 0.12
C HIS A 117 4.09 -7.79 -0.63
N VAL A 118 2.93 -8.14 -1.15
CA VAL A 118 1.98 -7.20 -1.76
C VAL A 118 0.79 -7.01 -0.83
N TYR A 119 0.50 -5.79 -0.45
CA TYR A 119 -0.52 -5.44 0.53
C TYR A 119 -1.47 -4.38 0.00
N ILE A 120 -2.76 -4.50 0.32
CA ILE A 120 -3.72 -3.42 0.10
C ILE A 120 -3.79 -2.57 1.36
N ILE A 121 -3.66 -1.26 1.19
CA ILE A 121 -3.82 -0.28 2.25
C ILE A 121 -5.06 0.58 1.98
N ALA A 122 -5.97 0.64 2.95
CA ALA A 122 -7.22 1.39 2.79
C ALA A 122 -6.98 2.90 2.71
N GLY A 123 -7.81 3.59 1.94
CA GLY A 123 -7.77 5.04 1.77
C GLY A 123 -7.94 5.82 3.07
N ASP A 124 -8.58 5.22 4.09
CA ASP A 124 -8.69 5.81 5.42
C ASP A 124 -7.33 6.08 6.08
N PHE A 125 -6.31 5.27 5.76
CA PHE A 125 -4.94 5.49 6.22
C PHE A 125 -4.23 6.66 5.53
N ARG A 126 -4.81 7.16 4.45
CA ARG A 126 -4.29 8.32 3.71
C ARG A 126 -5.04 9.61 4.03
N ASN A 127 -6.36 9.54 4.20
CA ASN A 127 -7.23 10.71 4.09
C ASN A 127 -7.59 11.37 5.42
N ASN A 128 -7.19 10.83 6.57
CA ASN A 128 -7.44 11.47 7.86
C ASN A 128 -6.19 11.45 8.76
N ALA A 129 -6.14 12.40 9.70
CA ALA A 129 -4.96 12.60 10.55
C ALA A 129 -4.59 11.37 11.40
N MET A 130 -5.58 10.65 11.94
CA MET A 130 -5.34 9.42 12.69
C MET A 130 -4.96 8.26 11.76
N GLY A 131 -5.53 8.24 10.55
CA GLY A 131 -5.23 7.24 9.54
C GLY A 131 -3.77 7.23 9.14
N GLY A 132 -3.15 8.40 8.97
CA GLY A 132 -1.72 8.51 8.66
C GLY A 132 -0.83 7.89 9.72
N THR A 133 -1.15 8.10 11.01
CA THR A 133 -0.43 7.47 12.13
C THR A 133 -0.63 5.96 12.15
N LEU A 134 -1.85 5.49 12.00
CA LEU A 134 -2.15 4.05 11.95
C LEU A 134 -1.54 3.40 10.73
N GLY A 135 -1.53 4.08 9.58
CA GLY A 135 -0.87 3.64 8.37
C GLY A 135 0.63 3.42 8.55
N ALA A 136 1.31 4.35 9.25
CA ALA A 136 2.73 4.20 9.58
C ALA A 136 2.99 3.00 10.51
N VAL A 137 2.15 2.79 11.52
CA VAL A 137 2.25 1.63 12.42
C VAL A 137 2.00 0.33 11.67
N TYR A 138 0.99 0.31 10.79
CA TYR A 138 0.69 -0.85 9.95
C TYR A 138 1.87 -1.20 9.03
N MET A 139 2.41 -0.21 8.33
CA MET A 139 3.59 -0.40 7.48
C MET A 139 4.80 -0.87 8.29
N ALA A 140 5.08 -0.25 9.44
CA ALA A 140 6.20 -0.64 10.28
C ALA A 140 6.10 -2.10 10.75
N LYS A 141 4.91 -2.54 11.18
CA LYS A 141 4.67 -3.94 11.56
C LYS A 141 4.85 -4.90 10.37
N THR A 142 4.44 -4.48 9.18
CA THR A 142 4.58 -5.28 7.95
C THR A 142 6.05 -5.39 7.52
N LEU A 143 6.79 -4.28 7.56
CA LEU A 143 8.19 -4.22 7.14
C LEU A 143 9.15 -4.89 8.13
N TYR A 144 8.81 -4.87 9.43
CA TYR A 144 9.69 -5.32 10.52
C TYR A 144 8.91 -6.14 11.56
N PRO A 145 8.28 -7.27 11.18
CA PRO A 145 7.40 -8.02 12.06
C PRO A 145 8.08 -8.46 13.37
N ASP A 146 9.36 -8.78 13.32
CA ASP A 146 10.12 -9.25 14.50
C ASP A 146 10.28 -8.17 15.58
N ILE A 147 10.32 -6.90 15.18
CA ILE A 147 10.43 -5.76 16.11
C ILE A 147 9.07 -5.49 16.78
N PHE A 148 7.98 -5.76 16.08
CA PHE A 148 6.63 -5.42 16.51
C PHE A 148 5.82 -6.61 17.03
N THR A 149 6.46 -7.68 17.45
CA THR A 149 5.81 -8.89 17.99
C THR A 149 4.88 -8.62 19.17
N ALA A 150 5.14 -7.57 19.96
CA ALA A 150 4.29 -7.16 21.10
C ALA A 150 3.01 -6.42 20.66
N LEU A 151 2.92 -5.95 19.42
CA LEU A 151 1.73 -5.29 18.85
C LEU A 151 0.82 -6.32 18.16
N ASP A 152 0.31 -7.25 18.95
CA ASP A 152 -0.67 -8.22 18.48
C ASP A 152 -2.06 -7.58 18.49
N HIS A 153 -2.62 -7.34 17.31
CA HIS A 153 -3.94 -6.74 17.16
C HIS A 153 -5.06 -7.62 17.76
N ASP A 154 -4.86 -8.92 17.83
CA ASP A 154 -5.84 -9.84 18.37
C ASP A 154 -5.90 -9.73 19.90
N ARG A 155 -4.81 -9.41 20.58
CA ARG A 155 -4.81 -9.14 22.03
C ARG A 155 -5.49 -7.85 22.41
N ALA A 156 -5.40 -6.80 21.59
CA ALA A 156 -6.09 -5.54 21.86
C ALA A 156 -7.62 -5.68 21.75
N ARG A 157 -8.13 -6.59 20.90
CA ARG A 157 -9.56 -6.91 20.84
C ARG A 157 -10.08 -7.67 22.07
N LEU A 158 -9.27 -8.56 22.62
CA LEU A 158 -9.68 -9.39 23.78
C LEU A 158 -9.58 -8.64 25.12
N ALA A 159 -8.73 -7.63 25.25
CA ALA A 159 -8.59 -6.82 26.46
C ALA A 159 -9.77 -5.85 26.70
N ASN A 160 -10.59 -5.56 25.69
CA ASN A 160 -11.74 -4.65 25.78
C ASN A 160 -13.10 -5.39 25.89
N CYS A 161 -13.12 -6.70 26.04
CA CYS A 161 -14.31 -7.52 26.21
C CYS A 161 -14.42 -8.15 27.62
N GLY A 162 -13.85 -7.50 28.63
CA GLY A 162 -13.97 -7.87 30.04
C GLY A 162 -14.77 -6.87 30.84
#